data_7e654da368642fa5d587a5b84e1bc718
#
_entry.id   7e654da368642fa5d587a5b84e1bc718
#
_cell.length_a   1.000
_cell.length_b   1.000
_cell.length_c   1.000
_cell.angle_alpha   90.00
_cell.angle_beta   90.00
_cell.angle_gamma   90.00
#
_symmetry.space_group_name_H-M   'P 1'
#
loop_
_entity.id
_entity.type
_entity.pdbx_description
1 polymer ?
#
loop_
_entity_poly.entity_id
_entity_poly.type
_entity_poly.pdbx_seq_one_letter_code
_entity_poly.pdbx_strand_id
1 'polypeptide(L)'
;MEINRLAPEAAGALPALPGSYILVLHTAHHGEITVGRLGRVSVTPGWYLYTGSALGPGGLRGRVRHHVQAVARPHWHIDYLRQVCTVTEVWYTVAARRWEHDWATILMQSATAIPGFGASDCHCAAHGFHQPHRPELPDFVAVMPRDV
;
A
#
# COMPACT_ATOMS: atom_id res chain seq x y z
N MET A 1 10.22 15.96 -4.61
CA MET A 1 9.00 15.33 -4.05
C MET A 1 9.22 15.02 -2.60
N GLU A 2 8.26 15.35 -1.78
CA GLU A 2 8.29 15.07 -0.35
C GLU A 2 7.33 13.94 -0.01
N ILE A 3 7.83 12.92 0.69
CA ILE A 3 7.01 11.81 1.17
C ILE A 3 6.91 11.92 2.69
N ASN A 4 5.68 11.98 3.17
CA ASN A 4 5.38 12.15 4.59
C ASN A 4 4.96 10.83 5.22
N ARG A 5 5.15 10.73 6.53
CA ARG A 5 4.77 9.57 7.33
C ARG A 5 3.60 9.92 8.23
N LEU A 6 2.68 8.96 8.40
CA LEU A 6 1.49 9.17 9.23
C LEU A 6 1.14 7.89 9.97
N ALA A 7 0.75 8.01 11.24
CA ALA A 7 0.18 6.89 11.97
C ALA A 7 -1.25 6.63 11.49
N PRO A 8 -1.73 5.36 11.46
CA PRO A 8 -3.07 5.04 10.97
C PRO A 8 -4.18 5.81 11.70
N GLU A 9 -4.04 6.03 13.00
CA GLU A 9 -5.02 6.73 13.83
C GLU A 9 -5.19 8.18 13.41
N ALA A 10 -4.20 8.76 12.75
CA ALA A 10 -4.20 10.15 12.31
C ALA A 10 -4.71 10.33 10.87
N ALA A 11 -5.26 9.29 10.26
CA ALA A 11 -5.71 9.35 8.86
C ALA A 11 -6.71 10.48 8.59
N GLY A 12 -7.52 10.85 9.59
CA GLY A 12 -8.45 11.97 9.48
C GLY A 12 -7.79 13.33 9.31
N ALA A 13 -6.49 13.44 9.63
CA ALA A 13 -5.75 14.68 9.46
C ALA A 13 -5.18 14.86 8.04
N LEU A 14 -5.30 13.85 7.18
CA LEU A 14 -4.86 13.94 5.79
C LEU A 14 -5.68 14.97 5.02
N PRO A 15 -5.07 15.65 4.04
CA PRO A 15 -5.85 16.54 3.17
C PRO A 15 -6.74 15.74 2.22
N ALA A 16 -7.90 16.29 1.89
CA ALA A 16 -8.81 15.72 0.89
C ALA A 16 -8.35 16.14 -0.51
N LEU A 17 -7.07 15.89 -0.81
CA LEU A 17 -6.41 16.27 -2.05
C LEU A 17 -5.87 15.02 -2.75
N PRO A 18 -5.67 15.08 -4.08
CA PRO A 18 -5.07 13.96 -4.79
C PRO A 18 -3.67 13.64 -4.27
N GLY A 19 -3.34 12.36 -4.26
CA GLY A 19 -2.03 11.91 -3.86
C GLY A 19 -1.82 10.43 -4.09
N SER A 20 -0.60 9.98 -3.80
CA SER A 20 -0.22 8.58 -3.81
C SER A 20 0.23 8.18 -2.41
N TYR A 21 0.07 6.91 -2.09
CA TYR A 21 0.39 6.42 -0.75
C TYR A 21 0.95 5.00 -0.77
N ILE A 22 1.64 4.66 0.29
CA ILE A 22 2.06 3.29 0.59
C ILE A 22 1.52 2.96 1.97
N LEU A 23 0.78 1.86 2.06
CA LEU A 23 0.40 1.29 3.35
C LEU A 23 1.51 0.33 3.78
N VAL A 24 1.97 0.46 5.01
CA VAL A 24 2.89 -0.48 5.63
C VAL A 24 2.08 -1.31 6.61
N LEU A 25 2.08 -2.62 6.41
CA LEU A 25 1.28 -3.54 7.21
C LEU A 25 2.17 -4.58 7.86
N HIS A 26 1.72 -5.11 8.99
CA HIS A 26 2.40 -6.19 9.69
C HIS A 26 1.43 -7.33 9.99
N THR A 27 1.94 -8.56 9.97
CA THR A 27 1.13 -9.72 10.33
C THR A 27 1.98 -10.81 10.97
N ALA A 28 1.35 -11.55 11.88
CA ALA A 28 1.88 -12.83 12.39
C ALA A 28 1.17 -14.02 11.72
N HIS A 29 0.25 -13.76 10.79
CA HIS A 29 -0.54 -14.79 10.11
C HIS A 29 0.32 -15.65 9.20
N HIS A 30 0.06 -16.96 9.18
CA HIS A 30 0.68 -17.89 8.27
C HIS A 30 -0.39 -18.79 7.68
N GLY A 31 -0.58 -18.71 6.38
CA GLY A 31 -1.59 -19.51 5.68
C GLY A 31 -2.05 -18.85 4.41
N GLU A 32 -2.99 -19.47 3.74
CA GLU A 32 -3.57 -18.94 2.52
C GLU A 32 -4.84 -18.14 2.80
N ILE A 33 -5.03 -17.07 2.02
CA ILE A 33 -6.28 -16.31 1.98
C ILE A 33 -6.77 -16.30 0.52
N THR A 34 -8.06 -16.11 0.34
CA THR A 34 -8.62 -15.91 -1.00
C THR A 34 -8.88 -14.44 -1.23
N VAL A 35 -8.23 -13.88 -2.25
CA VAL A 35 -8.27 -12.45 -2.56
C VAL A 35 -9.12 -12.23 -3.80
N GLY A 36 -10.45 -12.19 -3.63
CA GLY A 36 -11.39 -11.98 -4.71
C GLY A 36 -11.08 -12.86 -5.93
N ARG A 37 -11.08 -12.26 -7.10
CA ARG A 37 -10.80 -12.97 -8.35
C ARG A 37 -9.32 -13.31 -8.57
N LEU A 38 -8.43 -12.67 -7.81
CA LEU A 38 -7.01 -13.02 -7.87
C LEU A 38 -6.77 -14.45 -7.40
N GLY A 39 -7.64 -14.97 -6.53
CA GLY A 39 -7.55 -16.32 -6.03
C GLY A 39 -6.73 -16.42 -4.76
N ARG A 40 -6.10 -17.58 -4.56
CA ARG A 40 -5.35 -17.86 -3.33
C ARG A 40 -4.03 -17.11 -3.29
N VAL A 41 -3.77 -16.51 -2.15
CA VAL A 41 -2.51 -15.82 -1.85
C VAL A 41 -1.95 -16.39 -0.56
N SER A 42 -0.69 -16.82 -0.59
CA SER A 42 0.00 -17.29 0.62
C SER A 42 0.44 -16.06 1.42
N VAL A 43 0.04 -16.02 2.69
CA VAL A 43 0.44 -14.96 3.62
C VAL A 43 1.43 -15.57 4.61
N THR A 44 2.57 -14.91 4.75
CA THR A 44 3.61 -15.30 5.70
C THR A 44 3.83 -14.19 6.73
N PRO A 45 4.29 -14.52 7.95
CA PRO A 45 4.59 -13.48 8.94
C PRO A 45 5.61 -12.48 8.40
N GLY A 46 5.48 -11.23 8.83
CA GLY A 46 6.39 -10.16 8.45
C GLY A 46 5.64 -8.92 8.01
N TRP A 47 6.19 -8.25 7.01
CA TRP A 47 5.73 -6.93 6.60
C TRP A 47 5.23 -6.94 5.17
N TYR A 48 4.19 -6.14 4.94
CA TYR A 48 3.62 -5.95 3.61
C TYR A 48 3.58 -4.47 3.28
N LEU A 49 3.77 -4.16 1.99
CA LEU A 49 3.67 -2.82 1.48
C LEU A 49 2.67 -2.82 0.32
N TYR A 50 1.79 -1.83 0.30
CA TYR A 50 0.81 -1.68 -0.77
C TYR A 50 0.85 -0.27 -1.31
N THR A 51 1.04 -0.13 -2.62
CA THR A 51 1.04 1.18 -3.30
C THR A 51 -0.33 1.49 -3.86
N GLY A 52 -0.80 2.70 -3.65
CA GLY A 52 -2.09 3.13 -4.17
C GLY A 52 -2.13 4.59 -4.54
N SER A 53 -3.19 4.97 -5.25
CA SER A 53 -3.47 6.34 -5.65
C SER A 53 -4.83 6.77 -5.13
N ALA A 54 -4.94 8.04 -4.75
CA ALA A 54 -6.16 8.66 -4.28
C ALA A 54 -6.48 9.88 -5.16
N LEU A 55 -6.86 9.64 -6.41
CA LEU A 55 -7.12 10.71 -7.39
C LEU A 55 -8.61 11.04 -7.51
N GLY A 56 -9.48 10.23 -6.92
CA GLY A 56 -10.91 10.44 -6.96
C GLY A 56 -11.43 11.39 -5.88
N PRO A 57 -12.76 11.52 -5.76
CA PRO A 57 -13.38 12.36 -4.73
C PRO A 57 -12.95 11.93 -3.32
N GLY A 58 -12.75 12.90 -2.44
CA GLY A 58 -12.28 12.66 -1.09
C GLY A 58 -10.77 12.60 -0.95
N GLY A 59 -10.04 12.34 -2.03
CA GLY A 59 -8.58 12.37 -2.07
C GLY A 59 -7.92 11.40 -1.08
N LEU A 60 -6.73 11.79 -0.61
CA LEU A 60 -5.96 10.99 0.35
C LEU A 60 -6.76 10.67 1.62
N ARG A 61 -7.43 11.67 2.20
CA ARG A 61 -8.19 11.45 3.43
C ARG A 61 -9.24 10.35 3.25
N GLY A 62 -10.03 10.44 2.19
CA GLY A 62 -11.10 9.47 1.96
C GLY A 62 -10.58 8.07 1.73
N ARG A 63 -9.57 7.92 0.87
CA ARG A 63 -9.02 6.62 0.53
C ARG A 63 -8.28 5.98 1.71
N VAL A 64 -7.43 6.73 2.41
CA VAL A 64 -6.65 6.19 3.52
C VAL A 64 -7.55 5.89 4.72
N ARG A 65 -8.57 6.72 4.99
CA ARG A 65 -9.54 6.40 6.05
C ARG A 65 -10.25 5.07 5.78
N HIS A 66 -10.59 4.79 4.53
CA HIS A 66 -11.14 3.49 4.17
C HIS A 66 -10.18 2.36 4.54
N HIS A 67 -8.90 2.53 4.25
CA HIS A 67 -7.88 1.49 4.49
C HIS A 67 -7.55 1.26 5.96
N VAL A 68 -7.85 2.20 6.85
CA VAL A 68 -7.56 2.04 8.29
C VAL A 68 -8.80 1.69 9.11
N GLN A 69 -9.98 1.69 8.50
CA GLN A 69 -11.22 1.26 9.14
C GLN A 69 -11.40 -0.26 9.03
N ALA A 70 -12.25 -0.81 9.90
CA ALA A 70 -12.57 -2.24 9.84
C ALA A 70 -13.19 -2.60 8.49
N VAL A 71 -12.81 -3.76 7.96
CA VAL A 71 -13.29 -4.23 6.67
C VAL A 71 -14.56 -5.05 6.88
N ALA A 72 -15.72 -4.49 6.52
CA ALA A 72 -16.98 -5.20 6.57
C ALA A 72 -17.21 -6.02 5.30
N ARG A 73 -16.93 -5.42 4.14
CA ARG A 73 -17.08 -6.05 2.83
C ARG A 73 -15.84 -5.75 1.98
N PRO A 74 -14.96 -6.75 1.78
CA PRO A 74 -13.77 -6.54 0.94
C PRO A 74 -14.17 -6.19 -0.49
N HIS A 75 -13.54 -5.17 -1.05
CA HIS A 75 -13.75 -4.73 -2.42
C HIS A 75 -12.45 -4.78 -3.23
N TRP A 76 -11.39 -4.12 -2.74
CA TRP A 76 -10.07 -4.18 -3.38
C TRP A 76 -9.25 -5.33 -2.82
N HIS A 77 -8.21 -5.75 -3.55
CA HIS A 77 -7.31 -6.81 -3.09
C HIS A 77 -6.76 -6.50 -1.70
N ILE A 78 -6.37 -5.26 -1.45
CA ILE A 78 -5.83 -4.86 -0.14
C ILE A 78 -6.85 -5.06 1.00
N ASP A 79 -8.14 -4.97 0.74
CA ASP A 79 -9.15 -5.20 1.77
C ASP A 79 -9.09 -6.62 2.32
N TYR A 80 -8.81 -7.60 1.45
CA TYR A 80 -8.67 -9.00 1.88
C TYR A 80 -7.42 -9.18 2.72
N LEU A 81 -6.29 -8.58 2.32
CA LEU A 81 -5.05 -8.66 3.08
C LEU A 81 -5.19 -8.01 4.46
N ARG A 82 -5.94 -6.92 4.55
CA ARG A 82 -6.18 -6.20 5.80
C ARG A 82 -7.02 -6.99 6.81
N GLN A 83 -7.66 -8.06 6.40
CA GLN A 83 -8.37 -8.94 7.34
C GLN A 83 -7.40 -9.75 8.21
N VAL A 84 -6.16 -9.94 7.75
CA VAL A 84 -5.13 -10.70 8.47
C VAL A 84 -3.89 -9.87 8.79
N CYS A 85 -3.78 -8.66 8.26
CA CYS A 85 -2.66 -7.74 8.48
C CYS A 85 -3.14 -6.44 9.10
N THR A 86 -2.30 -5.80 9.91
CA THR A 86 -2.60 -4.51 10.54
C THR A 86 -1.79 -3.42 9.88
N VAL A 87 -2.44 -2.32 9.50
CA VAL A 87 -1.73 -1.13 9.01
C VAL A 87 -0.98 -0.50 10.18
N THR A 88 0.33 -0.36 10.04
CA THR A 88 1.18 0.22 11.09
C THR A 88 1.60 1.65 10.77
N GLU A 89 1.63 2.00 9.50
CA GLU A 89 2.16 3.29 9.05
C GLU A 89 1.65 3.57 7.64
N VAL A 90 1.50 4.85 7.31
CA VAL A 90 1.14 5.31 5.97
C VAL A 90 2.20 6.28 5.49
N TRP A 91 2.74 6.05 4.29
CA TRP A 91 3.61 7.00 3.61
C TRP A 91 2.83 7.63 2.48
N TYR A 92 2.88 8.94 2.32
CA TYR A 92 2.08 9.60 1.30
C TYR A 92 2.75 10.84 0.74
N THR A 93 2.33 11.22 -0.46
CA THR A 93 2.67 12.51 -1.05
C THR A 93 1.42 13.13 -1.66
N VAL A 94 1.27 14.44 -1.49
CA VAL A 94 0.18 15.20 -2.12
C VAL A 94 0.66 15.60 -3.50
N ALA A 95 0.01 15.07 -4.54
CA ALA A 95 0.39 15.35 -5.92
C ALA A 95 -0.74 14.93 -6.85
N ALA A 96 -0.94 15.68 -7.93
CA ALA A 96 -1.87 15.30 -8.98
C ALA A 96 -1.32 14.15 -9.83
N ARG A 97 0.00 14.01 -9.91
CA ARG A 97 0.66 12.91 -10.62
C ARG A 97 0.50 11.60 -9.85
N ARG A 98 0.21 10.53 -10.58
CA ARG A 98 0.10 9.20 -10.03
C ARG A 98 1.49 8.59 -9.87
N TRP A 99 1.93 8.35 -8.63
CA TRP A 99 3.23 7.77 -8.31
C TRP A 99 3.19 6.27 -8.01
N GLU A 100 2.00 5.68 -7.88
CA GLU A 100 1.88 4.30 -7.42
C GLU A 100 2.62 3.30 -8.31
N HIS A 101 2.64 3.50 -9.62
CA HIS A 101 3.32 2.59 -10.55
C HIS A 101 4.84 2.70 -10.42
N ASP A 102 5.35 3.94 -10.30
CA ASP A 102 6.79 4.16 -10.10
C ASP A 102 7.24 3.57 -8.78
N TRP A 103 6.46 3.76 -7.72
CA TRP A 103 6.77 3.24 -6.40
C TRP A 103 6.71 1.71 -6.36
N ALA A 104 5.77 1.11 -7.07
CA ALA A 104 5.69 -0.34 -7.20
C ALA A 104 6.97 -0.90 -7.85
N THR A 105 7.46 -0.24 -8.91
CA THR A 105 8.70 -0.63 -9.58
C THR A 105 9.89 -0.56 -8.63
N ILE A 106 9.96 0.49 -7.80
CA ILE A 106 11.02 0.65 -6.82
C ILE A 106 10.97 -0.47 -5.77
N LEU A 107 9.78 -0.77 -5.24
CA LEU A 107 9.62 -1.82 -4.23
C LEU A 107 9.98 -3.20 -4.73
N MET A 108 9.81 -3.47 -6.03
CA MET A 108 10.22 -4.75 -6.61
C MET A 108 11.72 -5.02 -6.50
N GLN A 109 12.52 -3.99 -6.27
CA GLN A 109 13.97 -4.15 -6.13
C GLN A 109 14.39 -4.69 -4.76
N SER A 110 13.55 -4.50 -3.73
CA SER A 110 13.91 -4.84 -2.35
C SER A 110 12.90 -5.72 -1.64
N ALA A 111 11.71 -5.90 -2.18
CA ALA A 111 10.65 -6.70 -1.59
C ALA A 111 10.13 -7.72 -2.60
N THR A 112 9.46 -8.75 -2.09
CA THR A 112 8.91 -9.81 -2.93
C THR A 112 7.49 -9.46 -3.35
N ALA A 113 7.26 -9.35 -4.66
CA ALA A 113 5.94 -9.04 -5.19
C ALA A 113 4.94 -10.18 -4.95
N ILE A 114 3.69 -9.82 -4.62
CA ILE A 114 2.57 -10.75 -4.68
C ILE A 114 2.00 -10.62 -6.09
N PRO A 115 2.21 -11.61 -6.97
CA PRO A 115 1.88 -11.46 -8.39
C PRO A 115 0.43 -11.06 -8.62
N GLY A 116 0.20 -10.00 -9.39
CA GLY A 116 -1.12 -9.51 -9.75
C GLY A 116 -1.85 -8.73 -8.68
N PHE A 117 -1.31 -8.67 -7.46
CA PHE A 117 -2.00 -8.02 -6.35
C PHE A 117 -2.16 -6.52 -6.59
N GLY A 118 -3.41 -6.04 -6.57
CA GLY A 118 -3.72 -4.63 -6.79
C GLY A 118 -3.50 -4.14 -8.22
N ALA A 119 -3.18 -5.02 -9.15
CA ALA A 119 -2.79 -4.67 -10.51
C ALA A 119 -3.85 -5.02 -11.57
N SER A 120 -5.13 -5.10 -11.19
CA SER A 120 -6.21 -5.45 -12.10
C SER A 120 -6.39 -4.45 -13.25
N ASP A 121 -6.08 -3.17 -12.99
CA ASP A 121 -6.31 -2.07 -13.94
C ASP A 121 -5.02 -1.53 -14.55
N CYS A 122 -3.89 -2.23 -14.41
CA CYS A 122 -2.63 -1.76 -14.94
C CYS A 122 -1.74 -2.92 -15.39
N HIS A 123 -0.61 -2.57 -16.03
CA HIS A 123 0.38 -3.55 -16.50
C HIS A 123 1.50 -3.79 -15.49
N CYS A 124 1.39 -3.28 -14.27
CA CYS A 124 2.36 -3.55 -13.23
C CYS A 124 2.32 -5.02 -12.81
N ALA A 125 3.47 -5.56 -12.40
CA ALA A 125 3.53 -6.93 -11.91
C ALA A 125 2.73 -7.09 -10.62
N ALA A 126 2.77 -6.07 -9.76
CA ALA A 126 2.04 -6.05 -8.49
C ALA A 126 2.05 -4.65 -7.88
N HIS A 127 1.12 -4.40 -6.98
CA HIS A 127 1.11 -3.25 -6.07
C HIS A 127 1.22 -3.67 -4.61
N GLY A 128 1.26 -4.98 -4.34
CA GLY A 128 1.45 -5.54 -3.01
C GLY A 128 2.76 -6.32 -2.93
N PHE A 129 3.49 -6.14 -1.84
CA PHE A 129 4.83 -6.70 -1.65
C PHE A 129 5.01 -7.18 -0.22
N HIS A 130 5.90 -8.18 -0.06
CA HIS A 130 6.27 -8.72 1.24
C HIS A 130 7.76 -8.57 1.48
N GLN A 131 8.14 -8.29 2.72
CA GLN A 131 9.54 -8.38 3.16
C GLN A 131 9.60 -8.81 4.63
N PRO A 132 10.67 -9.53 5.04
CA PRO A 132 10.75 -10.04 6.41
C PRO A 132 11.05 -8.97 7.47
N HIS A 133 11.71 -7.88 7.07
CA HIS A 133 12.12 -6.81 7.99
C HIS A 133 11.22 -5.60 7.86
N ARG A 134 11.12 -4.82 8.95
CA ARG A 134 10.31 -3.61 8.96
C ARG A 134 10.77 -2.63 7.87
N PRO A 135 9.87 -2.17 6.99
CA PRO A 135 10.19 -1.16 6.00
C PRO A 135 10.47 0.19 6.68
N GLU A 136 11.54 0.87 6.22
CA GLU A 136 11.92 2.17 6.74
C GLU A 136 11.78 3.22 5.63
N LEU A 137 11.06 4.29 5.89
CA LEU A 137 10.83 5.34 4.90
C LEU A 137 12.13 5.94 4.35
N PRO A 138 13.16 6.25 5.19
CA PRO A 138 14.43 6.77 4.65
C PRO A 138 15.08 5.86 3.63
N ASP A 139 14.99 4.55 3.82
CA ASP A 139 15.57 3.58 2.87
C ASP A 139 14.84 3.61 1.54
N PHE A 140 13.51 3.72 1.58
CA PHE A 140 12.70 3.84 0.37
C PHE A 140 13.03 5.12 -0.39
N VAL A 141 13.11 6.24 0.31
CA VAL A 141 13.45 7.54 -0.29
C VAL A 141 14.85 7.51 -0.91
N ALA A 142 15.80 6.82 -0.28
CA ALA A 142 17.17 6.76 -0.74
C ALA A 142 17.33 6.09 -2.11
N VAL A 143 16.43 5.18 -2.48
CA VAL A 143 16.51 4.48 -3.78
C VAL A 143 15.66 5.12 -4.86
N MET A 144 14.94 6.19 -4.55
CA MET A 144 14.15 6.92 -5.53
C MET A 144 15.05 7.72 -6.47
N PRO A 145 14.71 7.78 -7.77
CA PRO A 145 15.42 8.67 -8.71
C PRO A 145 15.31 10.13 -8.23
N ARG A 146 16.43 10.88 -8.33
CA ARG A 146 16.47 12.26 -7.83
C ARG A 146 15.68 13.25 -8.69
N ASP A 147 15.46 12.92 -9.95
CA ASP A 147 14.86 13.83 -10.94
C ASP A 147 13.37 13.60 -11.13
N VAL A 148 12.70 13.12 -10.14
CA VAL A 148 11.25 12.86 -10.22
C VAL A 148 10.47 13.78 -9.32
#